data_6226c7f67e2cb21ea2e985728adeaa2a
#
_entry.id   6226c7f67e2cb21ea2e985728adeaa2a
#
_cell.length_a   1.000
_cell.length_b   1.000
_cell.length_c   1.000
_cell.angle_alpha   90.00
_cell.angle_beta   90.00
_cell.angle_gamma   90.00
#
_symmetry.space_group_name_H-M   'P 1'
#
loop_
_entity.id
_entity.type
_entity.pdbx_description
1 polymer ?
#
loop_
_entity_poly.entity_id
_entity_poly.type
_entity_poly.pdbx_seq_one_letter_code
_entity_poly.pdbx_strand_id
1 'polypeptide(L)'
;MSKKHYADRNLKFETLQLHVGQETPDPVTDARAVPIYLTSSYVFHNSEHAADRFGLRDAGNIYGRLTNPTEDVFERRIAALEGGVAALAVGSGAAALTYAFQALAHAGDHIVAAKNIYGGTYNLLAHTLPDYGIEATFVDPFDYDGIKAAIKENTKAIEIETLGNPNSEVVDIEKIANIAHEAGIPLIVDNTFATPYLVRPIEYGADIVVHSATKFIGGHGTTLGGIIVDSG
;
A
#
# COMPACT_ATOMS: atom_id res chain seq x y z
N MET A 1 -26.63 6.42 -17.75
CA MET A 1 -25.74 7.21 -16.89
C MET A 1 -24.96 6.20 -16.05
N SER A 2 -23.64 6.13 -16.21
CA SER A 2 -22.77 5.32 -15.34
C SER A 2 -22.97 5.81 -13.90
N LYS A 3 -23.32 4.93 -12.97
CA LYS A 3 -23.36 5.28 -11.54
C LYS A 3 -21.92 5.56 -11.10
N LYS A 4 -21.62 6.78 -10.68
CA LYS A 4 -20.32 7.10 -10.08
C LYS A 4 -20.07 6.17 -8.89
N HIS A 5 -18.87 5.59 -8.82
CA HIS A 5 -18.43 4.86 -7.64
C HIS A 5 -18.49 5.76 -6.40
N TYR A 6 -18.59 5.17 -5.23
CA TYR A 6 -18.59 5.96 -3.99
C TYR A 6 -17.27 6.72 -3.79
N ALA A 7 -16.14 6.13 -4.23
CA ALA A 7 -14.84 6.78 -4.21
C ALA A 7 -14.80 8.10 -5.04
N ASP A 8 -15.56 8.17 -6.13
CA ASP A 8 -15.65 9.36 -7.01
C ASP A 8 -16.60 10.44 -6.50
N ARG A 9 -17.20 10.24 -5.33
CA ARG A 9 -18.14 11.17 -4.72
C ARG A 9 -17.45 11.87 -3.56
N ASN A 10 -17.74 13.15 -3.35
CA ASN A 10 -17.30 13.87 -2.16
C ASN A 10 -18.13 13.40 -0.94
N LEU A 11 -17.81 12.20 -0.44
CA LEU A 11 -18.45 11.56 0.70
C LEU A 11 -17.57 11.72 1.94
N LYS A 12 -18.21 11.69 3.11
CA LYS A 12 -17.48 11.69 4.38
C LYS A 12 -16.77 10.37 4.60
N PHE A 13 -15.68 10.41 5.36
CA PHE A 13 -14.83 9.27 5.67
C PHE A 13 -15.61 8.05 6.20
N GLU A 14 -16.57 8.28 7.11
CA GLU A 14 -17.39 7.23 7.69
C GLU A 14 -18.27 6.53 6.64
N THR A 15 -18.73 7.26 5.63
CA THR A 15 -19.49 6.68 4.52
C THR A 15 -18.58 5.85 3.59
N LEU A 16 -17.36 6.32 3.33
CA LEU A 16 -16.37 5.58 2.54
C LEU A 16 -16.00 4.26 3.23
N GLN A 17 -15.78 4.28 4.55
CA GLN A 17 -15.47 3.07 5.34
C GLN A 17 -16.50 1.95 5.17
N LEU A 18 -17.77 2.30 5.02
CA LEU A 18 -18.88 1.32 4.97
C LEU A 18 -19.23 0.86 3.56
N HIS A 19 -19.00 1.70 2.53
CA HIS A 19 -19.67 1.50 1.25
C HIS A 19 -18.76 1.34 0.04
N VAL A 20 -17.53 1.86 0.06
CA VAL A 20 -16.62 1.72 -1.09
C VAL A 20 -16.31 0.24 -1.35
N GLY A 21 -16.39 -0.15 -2.62
CA GLY A 21 -16.23 -1.54 -3.05
C GLY A 21 -17.50 -2.39 -2.96
N GLN A 22 -18.57 -1.87 -2.32
CA GLN A 22 -19.87 -2.54 -2.15
C GLN A 22 -21.04 -1.72 -2.73
N GLU A 23 -20.79 -0.97 -3.79
CA GLU A 23 -21.79 -0.08 -4.40
C GLU A 23 -22.95 -0.85 -5.00
N THR A 24 -22.68 -2.05 -5.51
CA THR A 24 -23.68 -2.95 -6.07
C THR A 24 -23.77 -4.23 -5.28
N PRO A 25 -24.98 -4.84 -5.14
CA PRO A 25 -25.10 -6.17 -4.58
C PRO A 25 -24.43 -7.21 -5.49
N ASP A 26 -24.21 -8.41 -4.96
CA ASP A 26 -23.77 -9.54 -5.77
C ASP A 26 -24.74 -9.81 -6.90
N PRO A 27 -24.28 -9.89 -8.17
CA PRO A 27 -25.17 -9.94 -9.33
C PRO A 27 -25.91 -11.26 -9.48
N VAL A 28 -25.53 -12.32 -8.75
CA VAL A 28 -26.14 -13.64 -8.82
C VAL A 28 -27.17 -13.85 -7.72
N THR A 29 -26.85 -13.38 -6.52
CA THR A 29 -27.64 -13.69 -5.30
C THR A 29 -28.36 -12.46 -4.73
N ASP A 30 -28.09 -11.27 -5.25
CA ASP A 30 -28.51 -9.98 -4.68
C ASP A 30 -28.02 -9.75 -3.25
N ALA A 31 -27.01 -10.52 -2.79
CA ALA A 31 -26.44 -10.38 -1.47
C ALA A 31 -25.81 -9.00 -1.27
N ARG A 32 -26.15 -8.35 -0.18
CA ARG A 32 -25.59 -7.05 0.18
C ARG A 32 -24.17 -7.17 0.76
N ALA A 33 -23.91 -8.23 1.52
CA ALA A 33 -22.58 -8.53 2.01
C ALA A 33 -21.69 -9.03 0.88
N VAL A 34 -20.40 -8.72 0.96
CA VAL A 34 -19.41 -9.21 -0.03
C VAL A 34 -19.28 -10.72 0.12
N PRO A 35 -19.55 -11.52 -0.92
CA PRO A 35 -19.30 -12.96 -0.89
C PRO A 35 -17.82 -13.27 -0.69
N ILE A 36 -17.52 -14.37 0.00
CA ILE A 36 -16.15 -14.87 0.12
C ILE A 36 -15.88 -15.83 -1.06
N TYR A 37 -15.09 -15.35 -2.02
CA TYR A 37 -14.69 -16.14 -3.17
C TYR A 37 -13.44 -16.96 -2.85
N LEU A 38 -13.62 -18.13 -2.26
CA LEU A 38 -12.53 -19.05 -1.94
C LEU A 38 -12.23 -19.92 -3.15
N THR A 39 -11.53 -19.35 -4.14
CA THR A 39 -11.17 -20.03 -5.39
C THR A 39 -9.77 -19.66 -5.84
N SER A 40 -9.10 -20.57 -6.52
CA SER A 40 -7.79 -20.34 -7.12
C SER A 40 -7.88 -19.80 -8.55
N SER A 41 -8.91 -20.18 -9.32
CA SER A 41 -8.98 -19.89 -10.76
C SER A 41 -10.42 -19.64 -11.21
N TYR A 42 -10.53 -19.03 -12.40
CA TYR A 42 -11.79 -18.68 -13.03
C TYR A 42 -11.88 -19.31 -14.41
N VAL A 43 -13.09 -19.62 -14.86
CA VAL A 43 -13.36 -20.28 -16.16
C VAL A 43 -13.58 -19.26 -17.23
N PHE A 44 -13.12 -19.55 -18.43
CA PHE A 44 -13.37 -18.74 -19.62
C PHE A 44 -14.50 -19.35 -20.47
N HIS A 45 -15.25 -18.50 -21.15
CA HIS A 45 -16.35 -18.96 -22.01
C HIS A 45 -15.85 -19.70 -23.26
N ASN A 46 -14.70 -19.26 -23.81
CA ASN A 46 -14.04 -19.83 -24.98
C ASN A 46 -12.59 -19.31 -25.05
N SER A 47 -11.83 -19.73 -26.07
CA SER A 47 -10.41 -19.36 -26.23
C SER A 47 -10.21 -17.87 -26.54
N GLU A 48 -11.15 -17.21 -27.23
CA GLU A 48 -11.09 -15.79 -27.52
C GLU A 48 -11.26 -14.96 -26.25
N HIS A 49 -12.25 -15.30 -25.41
CA HIS A 49 -12.43 -14.67 -24.09
C HIS A 49 -11.17 -14.83 -23.21
N ALA A 50 -10.54 -16.00 -23.23
CA ALA A 50 -9.26 -16.22 -22.51
C ALA A 50 -8.16 -15.29 -23.06
N ALA A 51 -7.99 -15.23 -24.39
CA ALA A 51 -7.00 -14.38 -25.02
C ALA A 51 -7.22 -12.88 -24.71
N ASP A 52 -8.47 -12.44 -24.64
CA ASP A 52 -8.81 -11.06 -24.28
C ASP A 52 -8.48 -10.74 -22.82
N ARG A 53 -8.80 -11.65 -21.90
CA ARG A 53 -8.45 -11.52 -20.47
C ARG A 53 -6.94 -11.44 -20.27
N PHE A 54 -6.17 -12.38 -20.82
CA PHE A 54 -4.71 -12.37 -20.72
C PHE A 54 -4.07 -11.20 -21.45
N GLY A 55 -4.72 -10.72 -22.53
CA GLY A 55 -4.29 -9.54 -23.27
C GLY A 55 -4.74 -8.21 -22.67
N LEU A 56 -5.41 -8.21 -21.51
CA LEU A 56 -5.96 -7.04 -20.82
C LEU A 56 -6.94 -6.20 -21.66
N ARG A 57 -7.58 -6.82 -22.65
CA ARG A 57 -8.62 -6.20 -23.49
C ARG A 57 -10.01 -6.34 -22.88
N ASP A 58 -10.19 -7.34 -22.03
CA ASP A 58 -11.40 -7.55 -21.24
C ASP A 58 -11.06 -7.61 -19.75
N ALA A 59 -11.69 -6.75 -18.96
CA ALA A 59 -11.46 -6.71 -17.51
C ALA A 59 -12.14 -7.87 -16.80
N GLY A 60 -11.48 -8.44 -15.79
CA GLY A 60 -12.07 -9.45 -14.91
C GLY A 60 -11.05 -10.47 -14.36
N ASN A 61 -11.59 -11.48 -13.72
CA ASN A 61 -10.80 -12.42 -12.96
C ASN A 61 -10.18 -13.51 -13.85
N ILE A 62 -8.94 -13.86 -13.56
CA ILE A 62 -8.17 -14.92 -14.23
C ILE A 62 -7.74 -15.96 -13.21
N TYR A 63 -7.07 -15.53 -12.16
CA TYR A 63 -6.48 -16.37 -11.14
C TYR A 63 -6.46 -15.64 -9.79
N GLY A 64 -6.83 -16.31 -8.70
CA GLY A 64 -7.04 -15.71 -7.38
C GLY A 64 -5.82 -14.96 -6.80
N ARG A 65 -4.61 -15.29 -7.24
CA ARG A 65 -3.40 -14.54 -6.85
C ARG A 65 -3.29 -13.17 -7.55
N LEU A 66 -3.91 -13.02 -8.71
CA LEU A 66 -3.88 -11.78 -9.51
C LEU A 66 -5.09 -10.89 -9.21
N THR A 67 -6.26 -11.50 -9.10
CA THR A 67 -7.53 -10.81 -8.90
C THR A 67 -8.51 -11.71 -8.14
N ASN A 68 -9.11 -11.17 -7.09
CA ASN A 68 -10.17 -11.84 -6.35
C ASN A 68 -11.24 -10.82 -5.94
N PRO A 69 -12.53 -11.05 -6.24
CA PRO A 69 -13.57 -10.07 -5.93
C PRO A 69 -13.70 -9.73 -4.43
N THR A 70 -13.31 -10.62 -3.53
CA THR A 70 -13.31 -10.35 -2.09
C THR A 70 -12.18 -9.40 -1.70
N GLU A 71 -10.98 -9.63 -2.26
CA GLU A 71 -9.81 -8.77 -2.04
C GLU A 71 -9.98 -7.39 -2.68
N ASP A 72 -10.56 -7.32 -3.89
CA ASP A 72 -10.84 -6.07 -4.63
C ASP A 72 -11.64 -5.07 -3.79
N VAL A 73 -12.59 -5.55 -2.99
CA VAL A 73 -13.36 -4.68 -2.08
C VAL A 73 -12.46 -4.04 -1.01
N PHE A 74 -11.53 -4.80 -0.45
CA PHE A 74 -10.58 -4.29 0.53
C PHE A 74 -9.61 -3.30 -0.11
N GLU A 75 -9.05 -3.63 -1.25
CA GLU A 75 -8.13 -2.78 -2.01
C GLU A 75 -8.76 -1.43 -2.37
N ARG A 76 -9.92 -1.45 -3.00
CA ARG A 76 -10.66 -0.24 -3.39
C ARG A 76 -11.05 0.61 -2.18
N ARG A 77 -11.43 -0.02 -1.07
CA ARG A 77 -11.82 0.68 0.14
C ARG A 77 -10.65 1.40 0.79
N ILE A 78 -9.52 0.72 0.97
CA ILE A 78 -8.34 1.35 1.58
C ILE A 78 -7.74 2.41 0.65
N ALA A 79 -7.69 2.18 -0.67
CA ALA A 79 -7.29 3.21 -1.62
C ALA A 79 -8.14 4.49 -1.45
N ALA A 80 -9.47 4.36 -1.39
CA ALA A 80 -10.36 5.50 -1.19
C ALA A 80 -10.20 6.18 0.17
N LEU A 81 -9.93 5.42 1.23
CA LEU A 81 -9.73 5.96 2.57
C LEU A 81 -8.40 6.73 2.71
N GLU A 82 -7.34 6.24 2.08
CA GLU A 82 -6.04 6.95 2.03
C GLU A 82 -6.03 8.10 1.02
N GLY A 83 -6.93 8.09 0.04
CA GLY A 83 -6.94 9.05 -1.07
C GLY A 83 -6.04 8.66 -2.22
N GLY A 84 -5.65 7.39 -2.31
CA GLY A 84 -4.86 6.84 -3.40
C GLY A 84 -5.69 6.44 -4.62
N VAL A 85 -5.01 6.15 -5.72
CA VAL A 85 -5.63 5.75 -7.00
C VAL A 85 -5.88 4.24 -7.07
N ALA A 86 -5.04 3.46 -6.39
CA ALA A 86 -5.13 2.00 -6.36
C ALA A 86 -4.49 1.44 -5.08
N ALA A 87 -4.81 0.19 -4.75
CA ALA A 87 -4.13 -0.54 -3.69
C ALA A 87 -3.98 -2.02 -4.06
N LEU A 88 -3.01 -2.69 -3.41
CA LEU A 88 -2.72 -4.11 -3.56
C LEU A 88 -2.73 -4.77 -2.17
N ALA A 89 -3.66 -5.69 -1.96
CA ALA A 89 -3.71 -6.50 -0.74
C ALA A 89 -2.67 -7.64 -0.80
N VAL A 90 -2.04 -7.90 0.33
CA VAL A 90 -1.01 -8.93 0.47
C VAL A 90 -1.12 -9.64 1.82
N GLY A 91 -0.43 -10.75 2.00
CA GLY A 91 -0.57 -11.63 3.15
C GLY A 91 -0.10 -11.04 4.50
N SER A 92 0.68 -9.96 4.51
CA SER A 92 1.18 -9.33 5.75
C SER A 92 1.76 -7.94 5.48
N GLY A 93 1.92 -7.13 6.52
CA GLY A 93 2.64 -5.85 6.43
C GLY A 93 4.09 -6.02 6.01
N ALA A 94 4.77 -7.08 6.47
CA ALA A 94 6.13 -7.39 6.03
C ALA A 94 6.20 -7.67 4.52
N ALA A 95 5.22 -8.40 3.96
CA ALA A 95 5.11 -8.62 2.52
C ALA A 95 4.86 -7.29 1.78
N ALA A 96 4.01 -6.42 2.32
CA ALA A 96 3.72 -5.12 1.72
C ALA A 96 4.99 -4.26 1.60
N LEU A 97 5.76 -4.11 2.67
CA LEU A 97 7.04 -3.40 2.66
C LEU A 97 8.05 -4.03 1.72
N THR A 98 8.19 -5.38 1.77
CA THR A 98 9.11 -6.10 0.88
C THR A 98 8.78 -5.84 -0.58
N TYR A 99 7.52 -5.91 -0.96
CA TYR A 99 7.10 -5.71 -2.35
C TYR A 99 7.21 -4.24 -2.78
N ALA A 100 6.90 -3.29 -1.88
CA ALA A 100 7.11 -1.86 -2.15
C ALA A 100 8.59 -1.58 -2.43
N PHE A 101 9.52 -2.09 -1.61
CA PHE A 101 10.95 -1.90 -1.83
C PHE A 101 11.42 -2.57 -3.13
N GLN A 102 11.03 -3.83 -3.37
CA GLN A 102 11.46 -4.59 -4.56
C GLN A 102 10.84 -4.07 -5.86
N ALA A 103 9.71 -3.38 -5.80
CA ALA A 103 9.13 -2.73 -6.97
C ALA A 103 9.95 -1.49 -7.42
N LEU A 104 10.66 -0.86 -6.50
CA LEU A 104 11.41 0.38 -6.75
C LEU A 104 12.92 0.14 -6.88
N ALA A 105 13.48 -0.80 -6.12
CA ALA A 105 14.92 -1.02 -5.98
C ALA A 105 15.33 -2.42 -6.46
N HIS A 106 16.46 -2.47 -7.15
CA HIS A 106 17.11 -3.68 -7.65
C HIS A 106 18.52 -3.83 -7.07
N ALA A 107 19.21 -4.90 -7.42
CA ALA A 107 20.60 -5.09 -7.01
C ALA A 107 21.48 -3.92 -7.47
N GLY A 108 22.20 -3.32 -6.54
CA GLY A 108 22.99 -2.11 -6.75
C GLY A 108 22.28 -0.82 -6.35
N ASP A 109 20.99 -0.87 -6.01
CA ASP A 109 20.23 0.31 -5.57
C ASP A 109 20.29 0.51 -4.05
N HIS A 110 19.80 1.66 -3.62
CA HIS A 110 19.87 2.13 -2.24
C HIS A 110 18.54 2.70 -1.76
N ILE A 111 18.25 2.53 -0.47
CA ILE A 111 17.07 3.09 0.22
C ILE A 111 17.54 3.90 1.42
N VAL A 112 16.96 5.07 1.63
CA VAL A 112 17.10 5.83 2.88
C VAL A 112 15.93 5.49 3.78
N ALA A 113 16.18 5.08 5.02
CA ALA A 113 15.12 4.72 5.95
C ALA A 113 15.28 5.45 7.29
N ALA A 114 14.17 5.78 7.92
CA ALA A 114 14.20 6.29 9.28
C ALA A 114 14.71 5.21 10.26
N LYS A 115 15.44 5.62 11.30
CA LYS A 115 15.97 4.68 12.31
C LYS A 115 14.95 4.24 13.35
N ASN A 116 13.83 4.97 13.48
CA ASN A 116 12.77 4.73 14.47
C ASN A 116 11.59 3.94 13.89
N ILE A 117 11.88 2.99 13.02
CA ILE A 117 10.91 2.12 12.33
C ILE A 117 10.76 0.77 13.03
N TYR A 118 9.73 0.03 12.68
CA TYR A 118 9.47 -1.32 13.16
C TYR A 118 10.68 -2.23 12.97
N GLY A 119 11.03 -3.00 14.01
CA GLY A 119 12.21 -3.87 14.02
C GLY A 119 12.23 -4.90 12.88
N GLY A 120 11.06 -5.34 12.38
CA GLY A 120 10.98 -6.22 11.22
C GLY A 120 11.39 -5.52 9.92
N THR A 121 11.00 -4.27 9.74
CA THR A 121 11.40 -3.42 8.61
C THR A 121 12.90 -3.10 8.69
N TYR A 122 13.38 -2.77 9.88
CA TYR A 122 14.81 -2.59 10.11
C TYR A 122 15.60 -3.84 9.70
N ASN A 123 15.20 -5.02 10.18
CA ASN A 123 15.89 -6.28 9.84
C ASN A 123 15.83 -6.60 8.34
N LEU A 124 14.70 -6.30 7.69
CA LEU A 124 14.55 -6.45 6.22
C LEU A 124 15.59 -5.59 5.48
N LEU A 125 15.69 -4.31 5.85
CA LEU A 125 16.58 -3.35 5.20
C LEU A 125 18.06 -3.54 5.59
N ALA A 126 18.33 -3.89 6.86
CA ALA A 126 19.71 -3.99 7.38
C ALA A 126 20.38 -5.33 7.08
N HIS A 127 19.60 -6.42 6.94
CA HIS A 127 20.17 -7.77 6.87
C HIS A 127 19.67 -8.56 5.68
N THR A 128 18.36 -8.50 5.34
CA THR A 128 17.81 -9.34 4.28
C THR A 128 18.06 -8.76 2.88
N LEU A 129 17.73 -7.50 2.66
CA LEU A 129 17.88 -6.88 1.33
C LEU A 129 19.34 -6.71 0.88
N PRO A 130 20.35 -6.51 1.76
CA PRO A 130 21.75 -6.53 1.36
C PRO A 130 22.20 -7.84 0.71
N ASP A 131 21.65 -9.00 1.11
CA ASP A 131 21.92 -10.29 0.46
C ASP A 131 21.41 -10.33 -0.98
N TYR A 132 20.47 -9.46 -1.34
CA TYR A 132 19.95 -9.27 -2.69
C TYR A 132 20.55 -8.04 -3.39
N GLY A 133 21.57 -7.42 -2.79
CA GLY A 133 22.29 -6.30 -3.36
C GLY A 133 21.60 -4.94 -3.24
N ILE A 134 20.58 -4.81 -2.39
CA ILE A 134 19.91 -3.54 -2.09
C ILE A 134 20.41 -3.05 -0.74
N GLU A 135 21.08 -1.90 -0.72
CA GLU A 135 21.63 -1.30 0.50
C GLU A 135 20.67 -0.29 1.13
N ALA A 136 20.81 -0.05 2.43
CA ALA A 136 20.05 0.98 3.13
C ALA A 136 20.94 1.85 4.02
N THR A 137 20.57 3.14 4.15
CA THR A 137 21.14 4.05 5.14
C THR A 137 20.04 4.49 6.10
N PHE A 138 20.28 4.27 7.41
CA PHE A 138 19.34 4.68 8.45
C PHE A 138 19.68 6.07 8.96
N VAL A 139 18.66 6.93 9.02
CA VAL A 139 18.79 8.33 9.40
C VAL A 139 17.84 8.70 10.55
N ASP A 140 18.15 9.75 11.27
CA ASP A 140 17.21 10.37 12.19
C ASP A 140 16.11 11.07 11.39
N PRO A 141 14.82 10.74 11.56
CA PRO A 141 13.75 11.38 10.78
C PRO A 141 13.55 12.87 11.12
N PHE A 142 14.20 13.37 12.18
CA PHE A 142 14.18 14.78 12.55
C PHE A 142 15.43 15.55 12.11
N ASP A 143 16.45 14.86 11.59
CA ASP A 143 17.65 15.44 10.98
C ASP A 143 17.48 15.55 9.46
N TYR A 144 16.79 16.61 9.01
CA TYR A 144 16.49 16.82 7.58
C TYR A 144 17.74 17.00 6.71
N ASP A 145 18.79 17.60 7.25
CA ASP A 145 20.06 17.72 6.55
C ASP A 145 20.76 16.38 6.44
N GLY A 146 20.69 15.55 7.49
CA GLY A 146 21.16 14.16 7.49
C GLY A 146 20.41 13.30 6.47
N ILE A 147 19.09 13.47 6.34
CA ILE A 147 18.27 12.78 5.30
C ILE A 147 18.77 13.16 3.90
N LYS A 148 18.93 14.46 3.62
CA LYS A 148 19.45 14.97 2.33
C LYS A 148 20.86 14.41 2.03
N ALA A 149 21.73 14.40 3.01
CA ALA A 149 23.10 13.92 2.87
C ALA A 149 23.19 12.38 2.66
N ALA A 150 22.21 11.63 3.11
CA ALA A 150 22.13 10.18 2.94
C ALA A 150 21.68 9.76 1.52
N ILE A 151 21.06 10.66 0.76
CA ILE A 151 20.61 10.38 -0.62
C ILE A 151 21.82 10.26 -1.54
N LYS A 152 21.91 9.15 -2.26
CA LYS A 152 22.95 8.82 -3.25
C LYS A 152 22.34 8.81 -4.65
N GLU A 153 23.18 8.77 -5.69
CA GLU A 153 22.73 8.67 -7.09
C GLU A 153 21.83 7.44 -7.35
N ASN A 154 22.13 6.34 -6.65
CA ASN A 154 21.37 5.08 -6.73
C ASN A 154 20.25 4.95 -5.69
N THR A 155 19.91 6.00 -4.95
CA THR A 155 18.78 5.96 -4.02
C THR A 155 17.45 5.92 -4.78
N LYS A 156 16.56 5.01 -4.40
CA LYS A 156 15.27 4.78 -5.08
C LYS A 156 14.06 5.20 -4.26
N ALA A 157 14.19 5.31 -2.94
CA ALA A 157 13.09 5.72 -2.08
C ALA A 157 13.61 6.21 -0.73
N ILE A 158 12.77 7.00 -0.05
CA ILE A 158 12.85 7.23 1.39
C ILE A 158 11.71 6.47 2.05
N GLU A 159 11.96 5.83 3.20
CA GLU A 159 10.97 5.13 4.00
C GLU A 159 10.90 5.69 5.41
N ILE A 160 9.67 5.93 5.90
CA ILE A 160 9.37 6.40 7.25
C ILE A 160 8.11 5.72 7.79
N GLU A 161 7.93 5.73 9.11
CA GLU A 161 6.64 5.44 9.75
C GLU A 161 5.95 6.74 10.18
N THR A 162 4.63 6.82 10.08
CA THR A 162 3.82 7.95 10.58
C THR A 162 4.07 8.20 12.07
N LEU A 163 4.11 7.11 12.84
CA LEU A 163 4.49 7.08 14.25
C LEU A 163 5.59 6.04 14.45
N GLY A 164 6.74 6.51 14.93
CA GLY A 164 7.90 5.65 15.17
C GLY A 164 7.62 4.51 16.15
N ASN A 165 8.19 3.35 15.90
CA ASN A 165 8.06 2.17 16.74
C ASN A 165 9.42 1.81 17.38
N PRO A 166 9.58 1.85 18.72
CA PRO A 166 8.50 1.88 19.73
C PRO A 166 8.22 3.27 20.32
N ASN A 167 8.91 4.32 19.96
CA ASN A 167 8.93 5.58 20.70
C ASN A 167 7.70 6.45 20.48
N SER A 168 6.83 6.12 19.52
CA SER A 168 5.63 6.89 19.15
C SER A 168 5.92 8.35 18.73
N GLU A 169 7.08 8.59 18.18
CA GLU A 169 7.49 9.89 17.66
C GLU A 169 6.71 10.19 16.38
N VAL A 170 6.12 11.37 16.29
CA VAL A 170 5.36 11.81 15.11
C VAL A 170 6.30 12.50 14.13
N VAL A 171 6.37 11.97 12.92
CA VAL A 171 7.26 12.45 11.86
C VAL A 171 6.56 13.51 11.01
N ASP A 172 7.28 14.55 10.60
CA ASP A 172 6.79 15.57 9.65
C ASP A 172 6.87 15.03 8.21
N ILE A 173 5.78 14.39 7.78
CA ILE A 173 5.69 13.72 6.47
C ILE A 173 5.94 14.72 5.33
N GLU A 174 5.34 15.92 5.39
CA GLU A 174 5.43 16.91 4.32
C GLU A 174 6.87 17.39 4.08
N LYS A 175 7.62 17.61 5.15
CA LYS A 175 9.03 17.99 5.00
C LYS A 175 9.88 16.89 4.37
N ILE A 176 9.66 15.64 4.75
CA ILE A 176 10.42 14.51 4.18
C ILE A 176 9.97 14.23 2.75
N ALA A 177 8.66 14.34 2.45
CA ALA A 177 8.15 14.25 1.08
C ALA A 177 8.82 15.30 0.16
N ASN A 178 8.91 16.54 0.62
CA ASN A 178 9.60 17.58 -0.15
C ASN A 178 11.08 17.24 -0.43
N ILE A 179 11.78 16.65 0.55
CA ILE A 179 13.17 16.20 0.35
C ILE A 179 13.25 15.08 -0.69
N ALA A 180 12.35 14.09 -0.61
CA ALA A 180 12.28 12.98 -1.55
C ALA A 180 12.00 13.50 -2.98
N HIS A 181 11.02 14.38 -3.12
CA HIS A 181 10.62 14.95 -4.41
C HIS A 181 11.68 15.88 -5.01
N GLU A 182 12.39 16.67 -4.19
CA GLU A 182 13.55 17.45 -4.64
C GLU A 182 14.64 16.56 -5.25
N ALA A 183 14.78 15.33 -4.75
CA ALA A 183 15.72 14.33 -5.26
C ALA A 183 15.12 13.44 -6.39
N GLY A 184 13.86 13.62 -6.75
CA GLY A 184 13.16 12.84 -7.78
C GLY A 184 12.89 11.39 -7.40
N ILE A 185 12.74 11.08 -6.11
CA ILE A 185 12.46 9.74 -5.59
C ILE A 185 11.16 9.74 -4.76
N PRO A 186 10.43 8.62 -4.69
CA PRO A 186 9.21 8.52 -3.90
C PRO A 186 9.47 8.42 -2.39
N LEU A 187 8.48 8.89 -1.62
CA LEU A 187 8.37 8.67 -0.19
C LEU A 187 7.40 7.51 0.09
N ILE A 188 7.88 6.48 0.78
CA ILE A 188 7.08 5.39 1.33
C ILE A 188 6.77 5.71 2.79
N VAL A 189 5.50 5.61 3.18
CA VAL A 189 5.07 5.83 4.56
C VAL A 189 4.35 4.59 5.09
N ASP A 190 4.88 3.96 6.11
CA ASP A 190 4.14 2.94 6.88
C ASP A 190 3.16 3.66 7.83
N ASN A 191 1.87 3.58 7.49
CA ASN A 191 0.78 4.23 8.22
C ASN A 191 0.01 3.25 9.13
N THR A 192 0.64 2.16 9.51
CA THR A 192 0.01 1.07 10.29
C THR A 192 -0.61 1.55 11.59
N PHE A 193 0.09 2.41 12.35
CA PHE A 193 -0.38 2.86 13.65
C PHE A 193 -1.46 3.94 13.58
N ALA A 194 -1.31 4.92 12.69
CA ALA A 194 -2.28 6.00 12.57
C ALA A 194 -3.54 5.57 11.83
N THR A 195 -3.42 4.72 10.83
CA THR A 195 -4.46 4.37 9.86
C THR A 195 -4.98 5.60 9.10
N PRO A 196 -5.71 5.46 8.00
CA PRO A 196 -6.29 6.61 7.30
C PRO A 196 -7.34 7.38 8.11
N TYR A 197 -7.72 6.86 9.28
CA TYR A 197 -8.64 7.56 10.18
C TYR A 197 -7.98 8.74 10.90
N LEU A 198 -6.74 8.60 11.36
CA LEU A 198 -6.02 9.66 12.05
C LEU A 198 -5.18 10.52 11.12
N VAL A 199 -4.47 9.89 10.18
CA VAL A 199 -3.58 10.56 9.23
C VAL A 199 -3.71 9.90 7.86
N ARG A 200 -3.74 10.69 6.81
CA ARG A 200 -3.71 10.26 5.41
C ARG A 200 -2.41 10.79 4.79
N PRO A 201 -1.34 10.00 4.78
CA PRO A 201 -0.02 10.46 4.36
C PRO A 201 0.04 11.03 2.94
N ILE A 202 -0.83 10.56 2.04
CA ILE A 202 -0.94 11.08 0.67
C ILE A 202 -1.28 12.57 0.66
N GLU A 203 -2.10 13.05 1.60
CA GLU A 203 -2.44 14.47 1.72
C GLU A 203 -1.22 15.34 2.11
N TYR A 204 -0.15 14.72 2.59
CA TYR A 204 1.12 15.34 2.98
C TYR A 204 2.28 15.00 2.05
N GLY A 205 1.99 14.41 0.89
CA GLY A 205 2.97 14.16 -0.16
C GLY A 205 3.61 12.76 -0.14
N ALA A 206 3.07 11.80 0.61
CA ALA A 206 3.50 10.41 0.46
C ALA A 206 3.08 9.86 -0.91
N ASP A 207 3.98 9.15 -1.57
CA ASP A 207 3.73 8.53 -2.88
C ASP A 207 3.19 7.12 -2.72
N ILE A 208 3.68 6.40 -1.71
CA ILE A 208 3.27 5.04 -1.40
C ILE A 208 2.96 4.95 0.10
N VAL A 209 1.78 4.44 0.42
CA VAL A 209 1.39 4.16 1.81
C VAL A 209 1.28 2.66 2.02
N VAL A 210 1.88 2.17 3.11
CA VAL A 210 1.87 0.76 3.47
C VAL A 210 1.17 0.57 4.81
N HIS A 211 0.46 -0.54 4.96
CA HIS A 211 -0.10 -0.95 6.23
C HIS A 211 0.13 -2.43 6.52
N SER A 212 0.44 -2.72 7.75
CA SER A 212 0.10 -4.01 8.33
C SER A 212 -1.39 -4.00 8.70
N ALA A 213 -2.23 -4.54 7.82
CA ALA A 213 -3.67 -4.64 8.08
C ALA A 213 -3.99 -5.54 9.28
N THR A 214 -3.01 -6.32 9.73
CA THR A 214 -3.03 -7.13 10.96
C THR A 214 -3.37 -6.31 12.20
N LYS A 215 -3.01 -5.02 12.23
CA LYS A 215 -3.09 -4.16 13.41
C LYS A 215 -4.44 -3.45 13.48
N PHE A 216 -4.47 -2.14 13.43
CA PHE A 216 -5.68 -1.36 13.66
C PHE A 216 -6.72 -1.45 12.55
N ILE A 217 -6.33 -1.76 11.30
CA ILE A 217 -7.30 -2.02 10.22
C ILE A 217 -8.11 -3.28 10.54
N GLY A 218 -7.46 -4.40 10.88
CA GLY A 218 -8.12 -5.64 11.31
C GLY A 218 -8.79 -5.50 12.68
N GLY A 219 -8.13 -4.83 13.61
CA GLY A 219 -8.68 -4.34 14.88
C GLY A 219 -8.96 -5.38 15.98
N HIS A 220 -8.91 -6.68 15.68
CA HIS A 220 -9.37 -7.74 16.58
C HIS A 220 -8.28 -8.78 16.94
N GLY A 221 -7.08 -8.69 16.38
CA GLY A 221 -6.01 -9.68 16.61
C GLY A 221 -6.31 -11.07 16.04
N THR A 222 -7.22 -11.19 15.08
CA THR A 222 -7.68 -12.45 14.49
C THR A 222 -7.26 -12.64 13.03
N THR A 223 -6.68 -11.61 12.41
CA THR A 223 -6.38 -11.60 10.97
C THR A 223 -4.96 -11.10 10.73
N LEU A 224 -4.27 -11.72 9.79
CA LEU A 224 -3.03 -11.22 9.20
C LEU A 224 -3.33 -10.62 7.84
N GLY A 225 -2.66 -9.54 7.50
CA GLY A 225 -2.77 -8.91 6.19
C GLY A 225 -1.86 -7.71 6.04
N GLY A 226 -1.64 -7.31 4.81
CA GLY A 226 -0.95 -6.09 4.45
C GLY A 226 -1.63 -5.42 3.27
N ILE A 227 -1.32 -4.17 3.03
CA ILE A 227 -1.80 -3.45 1.85
C ILE A 227 -0.81 -2.36 1.47
N ILE A 228 -0.64 -2.17 0.17
CA ILE A 228 0.14 -1.10 -0.44
C ILE A 228 -0.83 -0.21 -1.17
N VAL A 229 -0.75 1.10 -0.96
CA VAL A 229 -1.58 2.11 -1.63
C VAL A 229 -0.69 3.01 -2.45
N ASP A 230 -1.07 3.25 -3.68
CA ASP A 230 -0.40 4.15 -4.63
C ASP A 230 -1.16 5.48 -4.71
N SER A 231 -0.43 6.58 -4.63
CA SER A 231 -1.00 7.93 -4.72
C SER A 231 -1.39 8.33 -6.15
N GLY A 232 -0.73 7.76 -7.18
CA GLY A 232 -0.92 8.07 -8.62
C GLY A 232 0.18 8.86 -9.28
#